data_8997dec5c1ce873fc5335c795386fcbd
#
_entry.id   8997dec5c1ce873fc5335c795386fcbd
#
_cell.length_a   1.000
_cell.length_b   1.000
_cell.length_c   1.000
_cell.angle_alpha   90.00
_cell.angle_beta   90.00
_cell.angle_gamma   90.00
#
_symmetry.space_group_name_H-M   'P 1'
#
loop_
_entity.id
_entity.type
_entity.pdbx_description
1 polymer ?
#
loop_
_entity_poly.entity_id
_entity_poly.type
_entity_poly.pdbx_seq_one_letter_code
_entity_poly.pdbx_strand_id
1 'polypeptide(L)'
;MRAVRFGTEGWRAVLAEDYTFDAVRAVTRAVASWFQQQGAGAPVAVGHDTRFMGWRFAAAVADELAAAGIEAHLCQGPLPTPAVCFYVVRNSLAGAVALTASHNPGEYNGVKVKQAAGASVMERDAKAIEAEANRRLQEGPLEPAPHQEHHRFEVRDEYVGRLVSMVDREAIAAARLTVVADLMHGAAAGYFDEALRRAGCAEVRVLRANPDPTFGGRHPEPIGANLAESVAMTAEPGVDIGVATDGDGDRLGLMAHGEYIDIQRTIVFVLYHLLRNRGWRGKVMRSVNVTSMVDRLCDHYGVEVIETGVGFKNMAPALVESPQDYVLAVEESGGFGIRGHLPDRDGSLAALVACEALAHEGKRVCEVLDDIYSLIGGRRYFDRMDLRITPAQRDALAERIGDLEPHALAGQPVVEVNRRDGAKFLRGDGTWLLLRLSGTEPLVRVYAEGLSAEDVAGLLEAGRELVMTTLGG
;
A
#
# COMPACT_ATOMS: atom_id res chain seq x y z
N MET A 1 10.85 -7.64 26.13
CA MET A 1 9.89 -7.40 25.04
C MET A 1 9.79 -5.91 24.83
N ARG A 2 10.01 -5.41 23.62
CA ARG A 2 9.81 -3.98 23.33
C ARG A 2 8.32 -3.67 23.30
N ALA A 3 7.96 -2.41 23.53
CA ALA A 3 6.58 -1.97 23.48
C ALA A 3 6.00 -2.18 22.07
N VAL A 4 4.73 -2.60 22.01
CA VAL A 4 3.95 -2.60 20.76
C VAL A 4 3.87 -1.16 20.23
N ARG A 5 4.14 -0.96 18.94
CA ARG A 5 4.02 0.34 18.28
C ARG A 5 3.33 0.17 16.93
N PHE A 6 2.18 0.80 16.79
CA PHE A 6 1.46 0.82 15.52
C PHE A 6 2.09 1.86 14.57
N GLY A 7 2.44 1.39 13.38
CA GLY A 7 2.89 2.24 12.28
C GLY A 7 1.71 2.83 11.49
N THR A 8 1.93 3.07 10.19
CA THR A 8 0.90 3.62 9.29
C THR A 8 -0.31 2.71 9.12
N GLU A 9 -0.15 1.39 9.23
CA GLU A 9 -1.20 0.41 8.93
C GLU A 9 -1.26 -0.79 9.88
N GLY A 10 -0.75 -0.67 11.06
CA GLY A 10 -0.76 -1.75 12.03
C GLY A 10 0.57 -1.89 12.77
N TRP A 11 0.66 -2.91 13.58
CA TRP A 11 1.86 -3.27 14.30
C TRP A 11 2.67 -4.30 13.51
N ARG A 12 4.00 -4.13 13.43
CA ARG A 12 4.94 -5.09 12.81
C ARG A 12 6.13 -5.28 13.71
N ALA A 13 6.60 -6.52 13.83
CA ALA A 13 7.76 -6.84 14.65
C ALA A 13 8.46 -8.11 14.15
N VAL A 14 9.69 -8.34 14.62
CA VAL A 14 10.49 -9.53 14.29
C VAL A 14 9.94 -10.74 15.05
N LEU A 15 9.74 -11.84 14.32
CA LEU A 15 9.29 -13.11 14.88
C LEU A 15 10.26 -13.61 15.98
N ALA A 16 9.72 -14.13 17.06
CA ALA A 16 10.42 -14.62 18.23
C ALA A 16 11.20 -13.58 19.05
N GLU A 17 11.34 -12.33 18.57
CA GLU A 17 11.84 -11.22 19.39
C GLU A 17 10.68 -10.49 20.05
N ASP A 18 10.00 -9.63 19.31
CA ASP A 18 8.87 -8.84 19.78
C ASP A 18 7.53 -9.37 19.26
N TYR A 19 7.49 -10.04 18.10
CA TYR A 19 6.31 -10.73 17.59
C TYR A 19 6.20 -12.13 18.21
N THR A 20 5.61 -12.21 19.37
CA THR A 20 5.41 -13.44 20.15
C THR A 20 3.91 -13.71 20.33
N PHE A 21 3.55 -14.94 20.74
CA PHE A 21 2.15 -15.25 21.05
C PHE A 21 1.59 -14.36 22.15
N ASP A 22 2.37 -14.00 23.17
CA ASP A 22 1.91 -13.12 24.23
C ASP A 22 1.65 -11.70 23.74
N ALA A 23 2.54 -11.18 22.88
CA ALA A 23 2.31 -9.88 22.27
C ALA A 23 1.07 -9.87 21.35
N VAL A 24 0.89 -10.92 20.53
CA VAL A 24 -0.30 -11.09 19.67
C VAL A 24 -1.57 -11.19 20.52
N ARG A 25 -1.56 -11.95 21.62
CA ARG A 25 -2.70 -12.03 22.58
C ARG A 25 -3.03 -10.66 23.17
N ALA A 26 -2.00 -9.92 23.63
CA ALA A 26 -2.19 -8.59 24.20
C ALA A 26 -2.86 -7.63 23.20
N VAL A 27 -2.33 -7.61 21.96
CA VAL A 27 -2.90 -6.82 20.87
C VAL A 27 -4.34 -7.27 20.56
N THR A 28 -4.58 -8.58 20.48
CA THR A 28 -5.92 -9.10 20.18
C THR A 28 -6.94 -8.74 21.24
N ARG A 29 -6.59 -8.86 22.52
CA ARG A 29 -7.47 -8.44 23.62
C ARG A 29 -7.75 -6.94 23.61
N ALA A 30 -6.78 -6.12 23.23
CA ALA A 30 -6.99 -4.68 23.03
C ALA A 30 -7.92 -4.41 21.84
N VAL A 31 -7.75 -5.12 20.74
CA VAL A 31 -8.62 -5.07 19.54
C VAL A 31 -10.04 -5.53 19.90
N ALA A 32 -10.19 -6.62 20.67
CA ALA A 32 -11.49 -7.09 21.13
C ALA A 32 -12.22 -6.02 21.97
N SER A 33 -11.50 -5.38 22.90
CA SER A 33 -12.05 -4.27 23.70
C SER A 33 -12.48 -3.10 22.82
N TRP A 34 -11.70 -2.79 21.77
CA TRP A 34 -12.05 -1.75 20.81
C TRP A 34 -13.32 -2.10 20.02
N PHE A 35 -13.45 -3.32 19.50
CA PHE A 35 -14.66 -3.77 18.80
C PHE A 35 -15.91 -3.71 19.71
N GLN A 36 -15.78 -4.12 20.96
CA GLN A 36 -16.87 -4.04 21.95
C GLN A 36 -17.31 -2.59 22.17
N GLN A 37 -16.38 -1.64 22.29
CA GLN A 37 -16.65 -0.21 22.41
C GLN A 37 -17.34 0.39 21.18
N GLN A 38 -17.11 -0.18 19.98
CA GLN A 38 -17.84 0.20 18.76
C GLN A 38 -19.26 -0.38 18.71
N GLY A 39 -19.68 -1.14 19.71
CA GLY A 39 -20.98 -1.81 19.74
C GLY A 39 -21.10 -2.96 18.73
N ALA A 40 -19.97 -3.55 18.36
CA ALA A 40 -19.92 -4.62 17.38
C ALA A 40 -20.61 -5.89 17.90
N GLY A 41 -21.82 -6.15 17.38
CA GLY A 41 -22.55 -7.41 17.58
C GLY A 41 -22.34 -8.44 16.45
N ALA A 42 -21.62 -8.07 15.40
CA ALA A 42 -21.32 -8.93 14.26
C ALA A 42 -19.95 -9.61 14.41
N PRO A 43 -19.71 -10.75 13.70
CA PRO A 43 -18.43 -11.45 13.74
C PRO A 43 -17.25 -10.60 13.24
N VAL A 44 -16.03 -11.03 13.60
CA VAL A 44 -14.76 -10.44 13.13
C VAL A 44 -14.04 -11.47 12.26
N ALA A 45 -13.61 -11.08 11.05
CA ALA A 45 -12.80 -11.93 10.20
C ALA A 45 -11.34 -11.98 10.68
N VAL A 46 -10.72 -13.14 10.60
CA VAL A 46 -9.29 -13.35 10.90
C VAL A 46 -8.63 -13.97 9.69
N GLY A 47 -7.71 -13.22 9.06
CA GLY A 47 -6.94 -13.67 7.91
C GLY A 47 -5.44 -13.64 8.17
N HIS A 48 -4.65 -14.32 7.33
CA HIS A 48 -3.18 -14.27 7.38
C HIS A 48 -2.57 -14.38 5.99
N ASP A 49 -1.36 -13.83 5.82
CA ASP A 49 -0.54 -14.00 4.62
C ASP A 49 0.29 -15.31 4.67
N THR A 50 1.31 -15.43 3.83
CA THR A 50 2.14 -16.65 3.71
C THR A 50 3.24 -16.76 4.75
N ARG A 51 3.37 -15.82 5.69
CA ARG A 51 4.45 -15.76 6.68
C ARG A 51 4.43 -16.94 7.63
N PHE A 52 5.64 -17.24 8.16
CA PHE A 52 5.85 -18.38 9.07
C PHE A 52 4.86 -18.37 10.24
N MET A 53 4.25 -19.52 10.49
CA MET A 53 3.23 -19.73 11.53
C MET A 53 2.00 -18.82 11.45
N GLY A 54 1.74 -18.13 10.33
CA GLY A 54 0.59 -17.24 10.16
C GLY A 54 -0.73 -17.89 10.59
N TRP A 55 -0.97 -19.15 10.17
CA TRP A 55 -2.16 -19.93 10.55
C TRP A 55 -2.28 -20.18 12.07
N ARG A 56 -1.16 -20.35 12.80
CA ARG A 56 -1.20 -20.56 14.25
C ARG A 56 -1.48 -19.27 15.01
N PHE A 57 -0.89 -18.16 14.55
CA PHE A 57 -1.19 -16.85 15.10
C PHE A 57 -2.65 -16.48 14.82
N ALA A 58 -3.17 -16.78 13.62
CA ALA A 58 -4.57 -16.53 13.28
C ALA A 58 -5.53 -17.35 14.15
N ALA A 59 -5.22 -18.62 14.42
CA ALA A 59 -6.00 -19.44 15.35
C ALA A 59 -5.99 -18.84 16.78
N ALA A 60 -4.81 -18.42 17.28
CA ALA A 60 -4.72 -17.79 18.60
C ALA A 60 -5.51 -16.45 18.66
N VAL A 61 -5.50 -15.65 17.59
CA VAL A 61 -6.33 -14.44 17.49
C VAL A 61 -7.82 -14.79 17.56
N ALA A 62 -8.25 -15.81 16.82
CA ALA A 62 -9.65 -16.24 16.81
C ALA A 62 -10.08 -16.74 18.21
N ASP A 63 -9.24 -17.53 18.89
CA ASP A 63 -9.51 -18.01 20.26
C ASP A 63 -9.65 -16.85 21.25
N GLU A 64 -8.77 -15.83 21.18
CA GLU A 64 -8.81 -14.65 22.07
C GLU A 64 -10.06 -13.78 21.80
N LEU A 65 -10.47 -13.62 20.52
CA LEU A 65 -11.71 -12.91 20.18
C LEU A 65 -12.92 -13.64 20.75
N ALA A 66 -12.98 -14.98 20.58
CA ALA A 66 -14.07 -15.80 21.07
C ALA A 66 -14.15 -15.79 22.60
N ALA A 67 -13.02 -15.83 23.31
CA ALA A 67 -12.96 -15.67 24.76
C ALA A 67 -13.46 -14.29 25.24
N ALA A 68 -13.37 -13.28 24.41
CA ALA A 68 -13.95 -11.95 24.64
C ALA A 68 -15.44 -11.86 24.24
N GLY A 69 -16.07 -12.97 23.80
CA GLY A 69 -17.46 -12.99 23.35
C GLY A 69 -17.71 -12.46 21.94
N ILE A 70 -16.67 -12.40 21.11
CA ILE A 70 -16.75 -11.97 19.70
C ILE A 70 -16.61 -13.21 18.83
N GLU A 71 -17.63 -13.50 18.02
CA GLU A 71 -17.54 -14.58 17.02
C GLU A 71 -16.42 -14.28 16.00
N ALA A 72 -15.53 -15.24 15.79
CA ALA A 72 -14.43 -15.13 14.85
C ALA A 72 -14.65 -16.00 13.60
N HIS A 73 -14.58 -15.39 12.42
CA HIS A 73 -14.53 -16.11 11.15
C HIS A 73 -13.06 -16.26 10.74
N LEU A 74 -12.55 -17.49 10.75
CA LEU A 74 -11.14 -17.81 10.51
C LEU A 74 -10.93 -18.29 9.08
N CYS A 75 -9.99 -17.69 8.34
CA CYS A 75 -9.67 -18.12 6.98
C CYS A 75 -9.17 -19.57 6.92
N GLN A 76 -9.42 -20.24 5.79
CA GLN A 76 -8.97 -21.63 5.57
C GLN A 76 -7.49 -21.72 5.21
N GLY A 77 -6.91 -20.66 4.62
CA GLY A 77 -5.53 -20.60 4.20
C GLY A 77 -5.07 -19.15 3.98
N PRO A 78 -3.84 -18.94 3.50
CA PRO A 78 -3.34 -17.61 3.19
C PRO A 78 -4.22 -16.91 2.16
N LEU A 79 -4.49 -15.61 2.38
CA LEU A 79 -5.24 -14.78 1.45
C LEU A 79 -4.76 -13.33 1.51
N PRO A 80 -4.91 -12.57 0.40
CA PRO A 80 -4.50 -11.17 0.38
C PRO A 80 -5.36 -10.31 1.31
N THR A 81 -4.75 -9.28 1.89
CA THR A 81 -5.45 -8.31 2.76
C THR A 81 -6.71 -7.75 2.13
N PRO A 82 -6.74 -7.33 0.84
CA PRO A 82 -7.98 -6.85 0.22
C PRO A 82 -9.07 -7.92 0.13
N ALA A 83 -8.74 -9.21 0.00
CA ALA A 83 -9.75 -10.27 0.04
C ALA A 83 -10.37 -10.44 1.44
N VAL A 84 -9.59 -10.22 2.51
CA VAL A 84 -10.13 -10.16 3.89
C VAL A 84 -11.10 -8.99 4.02
N CYS A 85 -10.72 -7.79 3.53
CA CYS A 85 -11.57 -6.60 3.55
C CYS A 85 -12.86 -6.81 2.74
N PHE A 86 -12.76 -7.45 1.57
CA PHE A 86 -13.90 -7.80 0.75
C PHE A 86 -14.87 -8.74 1.48
N TYR A 87 -14.35 -9.77 2.17
CA TYR A 87 -15.16 -10.68 2.96
C TYR A 87 -15.92 -9.96 4.09
N VAL A 88 -15.26 -9.01 4.77
CA VAL A 88 -15.89 -8.16 5.80
C VAL A 88 -17.08 -7.40 5.24
N VAL A 89 -16.87 -6.66 4.15
CA VAL A 89 -17.92 -5.81 3.55
C VAL A 89 -19.07 -6.65 3.01
N ARG A 90 -18.74 -7.72 2.28
CA ARG A 90 -19.76 -8.61 1.68
C ARG A 90 -20.66 -9.27 2.70
N ASN A 91 -20.13 -9.67 3.85
CA ASN A 91 -20.88 -10.38 4.89
C ASN A 91 -21.31 -9.48 6.05
N SER A 92 -21.13 -8.15 5.93
CA SER A 92 -21.51 -7.18 6.96
C SER A 92 -20.89 -7.49 8.34
N LEU A 93 -19.62 -7.89 8.37
CA LEU A 93 -18.90 -8.19 9.60
C LEU A 93 -18.52 -6.89 10.32
N ALA A 94 -18.19 -7.00 11.62
CA ALA A 94 -17.73 -5.86 12.43
C ALA A 94 -16.36 -5.31 11.95
N GLY A 95 -15.56 -6.16 11.33
CA GLY A 95 -14.25 -5.81 10.82
C GLY A 95 -13.36 -7.03 10.69
N ALA A 96 -12.04 -6.81 10.67
CA ALA A 96 -11.07 -7.91 10.57
C ALA A 96 -9.79 -7.66 11.33
N VAL A 97 -9.09 -8.76 11.63
CA VAL A 97 -7.69 -8.81 12.01
C VAL A 97 -6.92 -9.57 10.93
N ALA A 98 -6.07 -8.87 10.19
CA ALA A 98 -5.21 -9.48 9.17
C ALA A 98 -3.78 -9.58 9.68
N LEU A 99 -3.25 -10.81 9.69
CA LEU A 99 -1.90 -11.10 10.14
C LEU A 99 -0.94 -11.05 8.97
N THR A 100 -0.18 -9.96 8.90
CA THR A 100 0.77 -9.67 7.83
C THR A 100 1.73 -8.56 8.24
N ALA A 101 2.92 -8.58 7.67
CA ALA A 101 3.84 -7.45 7.69
C ALA A 101 4.03 -6.84 6.29
N SER A 102 3.10 -7.08 5.34
CA SER A 102 3.09 -6.55 3.96
C SER A 102 4.44 -6.81 3.26
N HIS A 103 5.18 -5.77 2.90
CA HIS A 103 6.45 -5.83 2.18
C HIS A 103 7.71 -6.08 3.06
N ASN A 104 7.58 -6.18 4.39
CA ASN A 104 8.71 -6.49 5.25
C ASN A 104 9.27 -7.89 4.96
N PRO A 105 10.57 -8.13 5.17
CA PRO A 105 11.17 -9.46 4.96
C PRO A 105 10.53 -10.57 5.83
N GLY A 106 10.87 -11.82 5.52
CA GLY A 106 10.20 -13.01 6.07
C GLY A 106 10.31 -13.18 7.59
N GLU A 107 11.33 -12.59 8.21
CA GLU A 107 11.50 -12.59 9.67
C GLU A 107 10.50 -11.70 10.43
N TYR A 108 9.77 -10.82 9.73
CA TYR A 108 8.72 -10.01 10.33
C TYR A 108 7.35 -10.68 10.24
N ASN A 109 6.47 -10.36 11.19
CA ASN A 109 5.03 -10.52 11.06
C ASN A 109 4.33 -9.29 11.67
N GLY A 110 3.01 -9.20 11.57
CA GLY A 110 2.27 -8.04 12.05
C GLY A 110 0.78 -8.28 12.21
N VAL A 111 0.10 -7.24 12.67
CA VAL A 111 -1.35 -7.20 12.86
C VAL A 111 -1.90 -5.93 12.24
N LYS A 112 -2.71 -6.06 11.20
CA LYS A 112 -3.54 -4.97 10.65
C LYS A 112 -4.96 -5.13 11.18
N VAL A 113 -5.58 -4.04 11.63
CA VAL A 113 -6.98 -4.03 12.09
C VAL A 113 -7.83 -3.29 11.06
N LYS A 114 -8.93 -3.89 10.64
CA LYS A 114 -9.86 -3.34 9.65
C LYS A 114 -11.25 -3.13 10.25
N GLN A 115 -11.91 -2.05 9.84
CA GLN A 115 -13.26 -1.67 10.24
C GLN A 115 -14.31 -2.40 9.40
N ALA A 116 -15.59 -2.29 9.76
CA ALA A 116 -16.72 -2.87 9.04
C ALA A 116 -16.80 -2.44 7.55
N ALA A 117 -16.33 -1.24 7.23
CA ALA A 117 -16.24 -0.77 5.84
C ALA A 117 -15.08 -1.42 5.04
N GLY A 118 -14.26 -2.30 5.65
CA GLY A 118 -13.05 -2.85 5.02
C GLY A 118 -11.84 -1.92 5.06
N ALA A 119 -11.97 -0.72 5.60
CA ALA A 119 -10.90 0.27 5.73
C ALA A 119 -10.00 -0.01 6.94
N SER A 120 -8.77 0.49 6.89
CA SER A 120 -7.88 0.49 8.06
C SER A 120 -8.46 1.35 9.19
N VAL A 121 -8.18 0.99 10.45
CA VAL A 121 -8.58 1.79 11.61
C VAL A 121 -7.89 3.16 11.59
N MET A 122 -8.58 4.16 12.13
CA MET A 122 -8.05 5.51 12.24
C MET A 122 -6.86 5.57 13.21
N GLU A 123 -6.00 6.57 13.04
CA GLU A 123 -4.82 6.73 13.90
C GLU A 123 -5.16 6.82 15.40
N ARG A 124 -6.24 7.52 15.73
CA ARG A 124 -6.73 7.62 17.11
C ARG A 124 -7.02 6.24 17.70
N ASP A 125 -7.70 5.38 16.94
CA ASP A 125 -8.10 4.05 17.37
C ASP A 125 -6.89 3.11 17.45
N ALA A 126 -5.98 3.19 16.47
CA ALA A 126 -4.71 2.46 16.49
C ALA A 126 -3.87 2.80 17.74
N LYS A 127 -3.78 4.09 18.13
CA LYS A 127 -3.10 4.52 19.36
C LYS A 127 -3.81 4.04 20.62
N ALA A 128 -5.13 3.99 20.65
CA ALA A 128 -5.88 3.45 21.78
C ALA A 128 -5.64 1.94 21.94
N ILE A 129 -5.65 1.18 20.83
CA ILE A 129 -5.32 -0.25 20.82
C ILE A 129 -3.87 -0.46 21.29
N GLU A 130 -2.91 0.32 20.79
CA GLU A 130 -1.50 0.29 21.19
C GLU A 130 -1.32 0.49 22.69
N ALA A 131 -1.94 1.54 23.25
CA ALA A 131 -1.84 1.86 24.66
C ALA A 131 -2.40 0.73 25.54
N GLU A 132 -3.56 0.18 25.18
CA GLU A 132 -4.19 -0.93 25.89
C GLU A 132 -3.38 -2.22 25.79
N ALA A 133 -2.83 -2.54 24.60
CA ALA A 133 -1.97 -3.71 24.43
C ALA A 133 -0.71 -3.61 25.32
N ASN A 134 -0.06 -2.45 25.34
CA ASN A 134 1.12 -2.21 26.19
C ASN A 134 0.79 -2.28 27.69
N ARG A 135 -0.36 -1.78 28.12
CA ARG A 135 -0.82 -1.92 29.51
C ARG A 135 -0.93 -3.40 29.89
N ARG A 136 -1.56 -4.21 29.04
CA ARG A 136 -1.71 -5.67 29.28
C ARG A 136 -0.38 -6.40 29.35
N LEU A 137 0.59 -6.05 28.50
CA LEU A 137 1.93 -6.63 28.54
C LEU A 137 2.69 -6.30 29.82
N GLN A 138 2.42 -5.15 30.46
CA GLN A 138 3.03 -4.77 31.73
C GLN A 138 2.44 -5.54 32.93
N GLU A 139 1.23 -6.08 32.80
CA GLU A 139 0.57 -6.88 33.85
C GLU A 139 1.15 -8.30 33.98
N GLY A 140 1.98 -8.74 33.05
CA GLY A 140 2.68 -10.03 33.05
C GLY A 140 2.25 -10.98 31.94
N PRO A 141 2.68 -12.24 32.00
CA PRO A 141 2.34 -13.26 31.01
C PRO A 141 0.82 -13.44 30.88
N LEU A 142 0.37 -13.61 29.64
CA LEU A 142 -1.05 -13.80 29.34
C LEU A 142 -1.36 -15.30 29.20
N GLU A 143 -2.26 -15.80 30.03
CA GLU A 143 -2.78 -17.17 29.85
C GLU A 143 -3.52 -17.24 28.50
N PRO A 144 -3.22 -18.26 27.67
CA PRO A 144 -3.90 -18.48 26.40
C PRO A 144 -5.40 -18.70 26.58
N ALA A 145 -6.21 -18.11 25.71
CA ALA A 145 -7.62 -18.47 25.63
C ALA A 145 -7.77 -19.96 25.25
N PRO A 146 -8.80 -20.66 25.77
CA PRO A 146 -9.10 -22.03 25.38
C PRO A 146 -9.34 -22.12 23.88
N HIS A 147 -8.79 -23.16 23.25
CA HIS A 147 -9.06 -23.42 21.83
C HIS A 147 -10.53 -23.79 21.62
N GLN A 148 -11.12 -23.23 20.56
CA GLN A 148 -12.49 -23.49 20.13
C GLN A 148 -12.53 -23.73 18.62
N GLU A 149 -13.61 -24.33 18.15
CA GLU A 149 -13.92 -24.39 16.73
C GLU A 149 -14.49 -23.03 16.27
N HIS A 150 -13.99 -22.54 15.12
CA HIS A 150 -14.41 -21.29 14.53
C HIS A 150 -15.08 -21.51 13.18
N HIS A 151 -15.98 -20.61 12.79
CA HIS A 151 -16.46 -20.56 11.43
C HIS A 151 -15.28 -20.42 10.46
N ARG A 152 -15.21 -21.30 9.45
CA ARG A 152 -14.14 -21.29 8.44
C ARG A 152 -14.66 -20.66 7.16
N PHE A 153 -13.92 -19.72 6.60
CA PHE A 153 -14.30 -19.09 5.34
C PHE A 153 -13.20 -19.21 4.27
N GLU A 154 -13.67 -19.25 3.05
CA GLU A 154 -12.92 -19.14 1.80
C GLU A 154 -13.67 -18.12 0.91
N VAL A 155 -12.95 -17.24 0.22
CA VAL A 155 -13.58 -16.10 -0.49
C VAL A 155 -13.01 -15.88 -1.89
N ARG A 156 -12.16 -16.81 -2.36
CA ARG A 156 -11.40 -16.64 -3.61
C ARG A 156 -12.31 -16.41 -4.81
N ASP A 157 -13.26 -17.29 -5.05
CA ASP A 157 -14.10 -17.21 -6.24
C ASP A 157 -14.95 -15.94 -6.27
N GLU A 158 -15.47 -15.53 -5.11
CA GLU A 158 -16.31 -14.35 -4.99
C GLU A 158 -15.48 -13.08 -5.14
N TYR A 159 -14.30 -13.02 -4.52
CA TYR A 159 -13.39 -11.88 -4.61
C TYR A 159 -12.84 -11.73 -6.03
N VAL A 160 -12.33 -12.80 -6.64
CA VAL A 160 -11.87 -12.79 -8.04
C VAL A 160 -13.00 -12.41 -8.99
N GLY A 161 -14.19 -12.97 -8.77
CA GLY A 161 -15.40 -12.59 -9.54
C GLY A 161 -15.72 -11.10 -9.42
N ARG A 162 -15.56 -10.53 -8.22
CA ARG A 162 -15.72 -9.09 -7.99
C ARG A 162 -14.68 -8.27 -8.76
N LEU A 163 -13.40 -8.60 -8.66
CA LEU A 163 -12.34 -7.90 -9.38
C LEU A 163 -12.61 -7.89 -10.89
N VAL A 164 -12.91 -9.05 -11.44
CA VAL A 164 -13.19 -9.23 -12.88
C VAL A 164 -14.44 -8.46 -13.34
N SER A 165 -15.43 -8.30 -12.46
CA SER A 165 -16.64 -7.51 -12.77
C SER A 165 -16.37 -6.00 -12.84
N MET A 166 -15.22 -5.54 -12.40
CA MET A 166 -14.86 -4.12 -12.35
C MET A 166 -14.06 -3.64 -13.58
N VAL A 167 -13.75 -4.53 -14.51
CA VAL A 167 -12.96 -4.21 -15.72
C VAL A 167 -13.69 -4.62 -16.99
N ASP A 168 -13.32 -4.01 -18.10
CA ASP A 168 -13.83 -4.34 -19.43
C ASP A 168 -13.15 -5.62 -19.94
N ARG A 169 -13.78 -6.76 -19.64
CA ARG A 169 -13.33 -8.09 -20.04
C ARG A 169 -13.29 -8.27 -21.55
N GLU A 170 -14.21 -7.66 -22.27
CA GLU A 170 -14.31 -7.79 -23.72
C GLU A 170 -13.12 -7.11 -24.39
N ALA A 171 -12.75 -5.91 -23.91
CA ALA A 171 -11.56 -5.20 -24.38
C ALA A 171 -10.28 -5.98 -24.06
N ILE A 172 -10.14 -6.49 -22.83
CA ILE A 172 -8.96 -7.27 -22.43
C ILE A 172 -8.82 -8.54 -23.28
N ALA A 173 -9.92 -9.28 -23.47
CA ALA A 173 -9.92 -10.50 -24.27
C ALA A 173 -9.62 -10.23 -25.76
N ALA A 174 -10.16 -9.14 -26.31
CA ALA A 174 -9.91 -8.73 -27.69
C ALA A 174 -8.45 -8.32 -27.93
N ALA A 175 -7.81 -7.70 -26.96
CA ALA A 175 -6.41 -7.27 -27.01
C ALA A 175 -5.41 -8.45 -26.97
N ARG A 176 -5.83 -9.66 -26.51
CA ARG A 176 -5.03 -10.88 -26.44
C ARG A 176 -3.70 -10.70 -25.69
N LEU A 177 -3.72 -9.98 -24.57
CA LEU A 177 -2.52 -9.65 -23.81
C LEU A 177 -1.80 -10.90 -23.27
N THR A 178 -0.48 -10.90 -23.40
CA THR A 178 0.45 -11.79 -22.69
C THR A 178 1.02 -11.04 -21.49
N VAL A 179 0.71 -11.52 -20.27
CA VAL A 179 1.04 -10.85 -19.02
C VAL A 179 2.04 -11.68 -18.22
N VAL A 180 3.12 -11.06 -17.74
CA VAL A 180 3.99 -11.62 -16.70
C VAL A 180 3.44 -11.21 -15.34
N ALA A 181 3.06 -12.18 -14.50
CA ALA A 181 2.51 -11.96 -13.17
C ALA A 181 3.46 -12.46 -12.09
N ASP A 182 4.01 -11.56 -11.31
CA ASP A 182 4.94 -11.89 -10.23
C ASP A 182 4.25 -11.80 -8.87
N LEU A 183 4.06 -12.94 -8.23
CA LEU A 183 3.31 -13.06 -6.98
C LEU A 183 4.20 -12.98 -5.73
N MET A 184 5.50 -12.78 -5.92
CA MET A 184 6.51 -12.58 -4.86
C MET A 184 6.41 -13.57 -3.68
N HIS A 185 5.96 -14.83 -3.94
CA HIS A 185 5.66 -15.85 -2.93
C HIS A 185 4.58 -15.43 -1.90
N GLY A 186 3.83 -14.36 -2.20
CA GLY A 186 2.86 -13.74 -1.31
C GLY A 186 1.48 -14.39 -1.30
N ALA A 187 0.59 -13.80 -0.52
CA ALA A 187 -0.76 -14.29 -0.28
C ALA A 187 -1.71 -14.14 -1.48
N ALA A 188 -1.33 -13.36 -2.49
CA ALA A 188 -2.13 -13.16 -3.68
C ALA A 188 -2.01 -14.31 -4.71
N ALA A 189 -1.17 -15.31 -4.47
CA ALA A 189 -1.06 -16.51 -5.31
C ALA A 189 -2.39 -17.26 -5.40
N GLY A 190 -2.84 -17.56 -6.62
CA GLY A 190 -4.14 -18.17 -6.88
C GLY A 190 -5.33 -17.18 -6.86
N TYR A 191 -5.11 -15.92 -6.51
CA TYR A 191 -6.09 -14.83 -6.61
C TYR A 191 -5.76 -13.88 -7.76
N PHE A 192 -4.57 -13.33 -7.75
CA PHE A 192 -4.09 -12.35 -8.72
C PHE A 192 -3.98 -12.94 -10.13
N ASP A 193 -3.31 -14.07 -10.27
CA ASP A 193 -3.13 -14.76 -11.54
C ASP A 193 -4.45 -15.32 -12.08
N GLU A 194 -5.33 -15.79 -11.21
CA GLU A 194 -6.66 -16.22 -11.60
C GLU A 194 -7.53 -15.05 -12.06
N ALA A 195 -7.44 -13.89 -11.39
CA ALA A 195 -8.14 -12.69 -11.82
C ALA A 195 -7.72 -12.26 -13.24
N LEU A 196 -6.42 -12.27 -13.56
CA LEU A 196 -5.91 -11.97 -14.89
C LEU A 196 -6.45 -12.94 -15.96
N ARG A 197 -6.44 -14.25 -15.67
CA ARG A 197 -7.00 -15.26 -16.60
C ARG A 197 -8.49 -15.07 -16.82
N ARG A 198 -9.26 -14.89 -15.73
CA ARG A 198 -10.72 -14.67 -15.83
C ARG A 198 -11.10 -13.33 -16.47
N ALA A 199 -10.23 -12.34 -16.38
CA ALA A 199 -10.40 -11.05 -17.07
C ALA A 199 -10.23 -11.18 -18.57
N GLY A 200 -9.58 -12.24 -19.09
CA GLY A 200 -9.45 -12.51 -20.50
C GLY A 200 -8.04 -12.33 -21.08
N CYS A 201 -7.00 -12.18 -20.24
CA CYS A 201 -5.62 -12.21 -20.71
C CYS A 201 -5.34 -13.52 -21.46
N ALA A 202 -4.75 -13.45 -22.66
CA ALA A 202 -4.54 -14.60 -23.52
C ALA A 202 -3.50 -15.58 -22.94
N GLU A 203 -2.47 -15.05 -22.31
CA GLU A 203 -1.44 -15.80 -21.60
C GLU A 203 -1.07 -15.11 -20.29
N VAL A 204 -0.95 -15.87 -19.20
CA VAL A 204 -0.46 -15.36 -17.89
C VAL A 204 0.72 -16.22 -17.46
N ARG A 205 1.91 -15.66 -17.59
CA ARG A 205 3.18 -16.29 -17.17
C ARG A 205 3.43 -15.92 -15.70
N VAL A 206 3.34 -16.91 -14.84
CA VAL A 206 3.37 -16.68 -13.40
C VAL A 206 4.74 -16.98 -12.81
N LEU A 207 5.27 -16.03 -12.04
CA LEU A 207 6.49 -16.20 -11.25
C LEU A 207 6.15 -16.24 -9.76
N ARG A 208 7.00 -16.94 -9.01
CA ARG A 208 6.97 -16.96 -7.53
C ARG A 208 5.58 -17.25 -6.95
N ALA A 209 4.83 -18.18 -7.62
CA ALA A 209 3.47 -18.54 -7.24
C ALA A 209 3.37 -19.45 -5.99
N ASN A 210 4.45 -20.16 -5.65
CA ASN A 210 4.43 -21.03 -4.48
C ASN A 210 4.59 -20.19 -3.22
N PRO A 211 3.65 -20.28 -2.25
CA PRO A 211 3.79 -19.62 -0.96
C PRO A 211 5.10 -20.02 -0.26
N ASP A 212 5.89 -19.02 0.11
CA ASP A 212 7.14 -19.21 0.84
C ASP A 212 7.21 -18.18 1.97
N PRO A 213 7.26 -18.60 3.24
CA PRO A 213 7.32 -17.69 4.38
C PRO A 213 8.58 -16.83 4.42
N THR A 214 9.62 -17.18 3.66
CA THR A 214 10.85 -16.39 3.52
C THR A 214 10.84 -15.46 2.30
N PHE A 215 9.81 -15.55 1.44
CA PHE A 215 9.71 -14.81 0.17
C PHE A 215 10.92 -15.01 -0.75
N GLY A 216 11.48 -16.24 -0.77
CA GLY A 216 12.70 -16.55 -1.52
C GLY A 216 13.94 -15.82 -0.99
N GLY A 217 13.96 -15.43 0.28
CA GLY A 217 15.05 -14.68 0.92
C GLY A 217 15.12 -13.20 0.48
N ARG A 218 14.05 -12.65 -0.07
CA ARG A 218 13.96 -11.24 -0.53
C ARG A 218 12.82 -10.50 0.18
N HIS A 219 12.83 -9.18 0.06
CA HIS A 219 11.68 -8.38 0.46
C HIS A 219 10.54 -8.58 -0.55
N PRO A 220 9.32 -8.90 -0.12
CA PRO A 220 8.17 -9.00 -1.02
C PRO A 220 7.60 -7.60 -1.33
N GLU A 221 8.45 -6.72 -1.81
CA GLU A 221 8.13 -5.35 -2.21
C GLU A 221 8.27 -5.22 -3.73
N PRO A 222 7.23 -4.82 -4.48
CA PRO A 222 7.20 -4.82 -5.92
C PRO A 222 7.89 -3.59 -6.52
N ILE A 223 9.18 -3.42 -6.21
CA ILE A 223 10.08 -2.37 -6.73
C ILE A 223 11.14 -2.97 -7.64
N GLY A 224 11.74 -2.16 -8.51
CA GLY A 224 12.69 -2.62 -9.53
C GLY A 224 13.83 -3.49 -8.99
N ALA A 225 14.35 -3.18 -7.79
CA ALA A 225 15.42 -3.94 -7.15
C ALA A 225 15.05 -5.41 -6.85
N ASN A 226 13.76 -5.71 -6.66
CA ASN A 226 13.26 -7.03 -6.32
C ASN A 226 12.64 -7.78 -7.52
N LEU A 227 12.50 -7.12 -8.69
CA LEU A 227 11.77 -7.59 -9.87
C LEU A 227 12.67 -7.87 -11.09
N ALA A 228 13.98 -8.00 -10.91
CA ALA A 228 14.92 -8.14 -12.04
C ALA A 228 14.56 -9.28 -13.01
N GLU A 229 14.11 -10.44 -12.51
CA GLU A 229 13.69 -11.58 -13.33
C GLU A 229 12.42 -11.26 -14.12
N SER A 230 11.40 -10.73 -13.47
CA SER A 230 10.13 -10.35 -14.09
C SER A 230 10.31 -9.24 -15.11
N VAL A 231 11.17 -8.25 -14.81
CA VAL A 231 11.56 -7.19 -15.74
C VAL A 231 12.20 -7.80 -17.00
N ALA A 232 13.16 -8.72 -16.84
CA ALA A 232 13.81 -9.37 -17.97
C ALA A 232 12.82 -10.15 -18.87
N MET A 233 11.83 -10.83 -18.26
CA MET A 233 10.79 -11.53 -19.00
C MET A 233 9.89 -10.58 -19.82
N THR A 234 9.69 -9.34 -19.38
CA THR A 234 8.93 -8.36 -20.18
C THR A 234 9.68 -7.84 -21.41
N ALA A 235 10.97 -8.15 -21.56
CA ALA A 235 11.73 -7.87 -22.77
C ALA A 235 11.56 -8.97 -23.84
N GLU A 236 10.96 -10.12 -23.50
CA GLU A 236 10.73 -11.21 -24.43
C GLU A 236 9.69 -10.81 -25.50
N PRO A 237 9.90 -11.23 -26.77
CA PRO A 237 8.92 -10.96 -27.81
C PRO A 237 7.54 -11.51 -27.49
N GLY A 238 6.51 -10.69 -27.67
CA GLY A 238 5.11 -11.07 -27.45
C GLY A 238 4.64 -10.93 -26.00
N VAL A 239 5.47 -10.43 -25.08
CA VAL A 239 5.04 -10.00 -23.76
C VAL A 239 4.64 -8.53 -23.79
N ASP A 240 3.42 -8.22 -23.37
CA ASP A 240 2.85 -6.88 -23.45
C ASP A 240 3.08 -6.07 -22.15
N ILE A 241 2.97 -6.73 -21.00
CA ILE A 241 3.01 -6.08 -19.68
C ILE A 241 3.44 -7.08 -18.60
N GLY A 242 4.15 -6.59 -17.60
CA GLY A 242 4.43 -7.30 -16.36
C GLY A 242 3.76 -6.60 -15.17
N VAL A 243 3.19 -7.37 -14.27
CA VAL A 243 2.54 -6.89 -13.05
C VAL A 243 3.02 -7.71 -11.86
N ALA A 244 3.23 -7.05 -10.71
CA ALA A 244 3.66 -7.70 -9.49
C ALA A 244 2.85 -7.16 -8.29
N THR A 245 2.74 -7.96 -7.24
CA THR A 245 2.11 -7.54 -5.99
C THR A 245 3.01 -7.83 -4.80
N ASP A 246 2.78 -7.15 -3.66
CA ASP A 246 3.57 -7.39 -2.44
C ASP A 246 3.09 -8.61 -1.64
N GLY A 247 3.70 -8.84 -0.49
CA GLY A 247 3.47 -10.04 0.32
C GLY A 247 2.03 -10.28 0.75
N ASP A 248 1.23 -9.23 0.91
CA ASP A 248 -0.19 -9.32 1.28
C ASP A 248 -1.16 -8.75 0.22
N GLY A 249 -0.66 -8.44 -0.97
CA GLY A 249 -1.48 -8.22 -2.16
C GLY A 249 -2.13 -6.85 -2.26
N ASP A 250 -1.71 -5.85 -1.47
CA ASP A 250 -2.34 -4.53 -1.46
C ASP A 250 -1.63 -3.49 -2.36
N ARG A 251 -0.48 -3.84 -2.98
CA ARG A 251 0.31 -2.97 -3.86
C ARG A 251 0.45 -3.51 -5.27
N LEU A 252 0.74 -2.61 -6.22
CA LEU A 252 1.06 -2.92 -7.62
C LEU A 252 2.48 -2.47 -7.96
N GLY A 253 3.25 -3.34 -8.61
CA GLY A 253 4.44 -3.01 -9.40
C GLY A 253 4.15 -3.25 -10.89
N LEU A 254 4.58 -2.35 -11.76
CA LEU A 254 4.38 -2.41 -13.20
C LEU A 254 5.72 -2.55 -13.93
N MET A 255 5.74 -3.38 -14.96
CA MET A 255 6.92 -3.60 -15.79
C MET A 255 6.50 -3.70 -17.26
N ALA A 256 7.34 -3.24 -18.17
CA ALA A 256 7.10 -3.40 -19.60
C ALA A 256 8.42 -3.28 -20.39
N HIS A 257 8.56 -4.07 -21.44
CA HIS A 257 9.67 -3.97 -22.40
C HIS A 257 11.08 -3.99 -21.77
N GLY A 258 11.27 -4.78 -20.71
CA GLY A 258 12.56 -4.87 -20.00
C GLY A 258 12.83 -3.71 -19.03
N GLU A 259 11.82 -2.91 -18.72
CA GLU A 259 11.91 -1.79 -17.77
C GLU A 259 10.94 -1.96 -16.62
N TYR A 260 11.37 -1.61 -15.40
CA TYR A 260 10.47 -1.34 -14.30
C TYR A 260 9.86 0.06 -14.47
N ILE A 261 8.55 0.11 -14.55
CA ILE A 261 7.82 1.38 -14.58
C ILE A 261 7.63 1.85 -13.14
N ASP A 262 8.40 2.84 -12.73
CA ASP A 262 8.33 3.33 -11.35
C ASP A 262 6.90 3.73 -10.97
N ILE A 263 6.64 3.74 -9.67
CA ILE A 263 5.28 3.91 -9.16
C ILE A 263 4.63 5.25 -9.55
N GLN A 264 5.42 6.31 -9.69
CA GLN A 264 4.90 7.62 -10.11
C GLN A 264 4.37 7.57 -11.53
N ARG A 265 5.07 6.86 -12.43
CA ARG A 265 4.62 6.60 -13.81
C ARG A 265 3.44 5.63 -13.84
N THR A 266 3.44 4.60 -13.00
CA THR A 266 2.32 3.66 -12.88
C THR A 266 1.04 4.37 -12.43
N ILE A 267 1.13 5.29 -11.49
CA ILE A 267 -0.01 6.07 -11.00
C ILE A 267 -0.64 6.89 -12.15
N VAL A 268 0.16 7.62 -12.91
CA VAL A 268 -0.40 8.45 -14.00
C VAL A 268 -0.91 7.61 -15.16
N PHE A 269 -0.32 6.43 -15.43
CA PHE A 269 -0.81 5.48 -16.42
C PHE A 269 -2.22 4.96 -16.06
N VAL A 270 -2.42 4.51 -14.83
CA VAL A 270 -3.73 4.04 -14.33
C VAL A 270 -4.73 5.19 -14.30
N LEU A 271 -4.35 6.36 -13.76
CA LEU A 271 -5.21 7.53 -13.68
C LEU A 271 -5.66 8.02 -15.06
N TYR A 272 -4.74 8.07 -16.03
CA TYR A 272 -5.05 8.48 -17.40
C TYR A 272 -6.15 7.60 -18.01
N HIS A 273 -6.09 6.29 -17.83
CA HIS A 273 -7.12 5.38 -18.28
C HIS A 273 -8.48 5.67 -17.63
N LEU A 274 -8.50 5.86 -16.30
CA LEU A 274 -9.75 6.14 -15.59
C LEU A 274 -10.40 7.46 -16.05
N LEU A 275 -9.59 8.50 -16.31
CA LEU A 275 -10.08 9.80 -16.73
C LEU A 275 -10.42 9.85 -18.22
N ARG A 276 -9.59 9.25 -19.09
CA ARG A 276 -9.75 9.28 -20.55
C ARG A 276 -10.73 8.22 -21.05
N ASN A 277 -10.40 6.94 -20.81
CA ASN A 277 -11.08 5.82 -21.45
C ASN A 277 -12.40 5.51 -20.74
N ARG A 278 -12.40 5.48 -19.40
CA ARG A 278 -13.64 5.33 -18.62
C ARG A 278 -14.44 6.62 -18.48
N GLY A 279 -13.87 7.76 -18.80
CA GLY A 279 -14.53 9.06 -18.73
C GLY A 279 -14.92 9.45 -17.28
N TRP A 280 -14.29 8.86 -16.27
CA TRP A 280 -14.64 9.12 -14.87
C TRP A 280 -14.28 10.54 -14.47
N ARG A 281 -15.17 11.16 -13.68
CA ARG A 281 -14.98 12.48 -13.08
C ARG A 281 -15.30 12.40 -11.60
N GLY A 282 -14.78 13.35 -10.82
CA GLY A 282 -14.88 13.41 -9.37
C GLY A 282 -13.59 13.92 -8.77
N LYS A 283 -13.11 13.32 -7.67
CA LYS A 283 -11.90 13.75 -6.97
C LYS A 283 -10.83 12.67 -7.05
N VAL A 284 -9.58 13.07 -7.02
CA VAL A 284 -8.41 12.17 -6.87
C VAL A 284 -7.72 12.49 -5.57
N MET A 285 -7.45 11.48 -4.75
CA MET A 285 -6.66 11.65 -3.53
C MET A 285 -5.26 11.13 -3.76
N ARG A 286 -4.26 11.89 -3.33
CA ARG A 286 -2.86 11.46 -3.35
C ARG A 286 -2.12 11.83 -2.08
N SER A 287 -1.14 11.03 -1.67
CA SER A 287 -0.25 11.42 -0.58
C SER A 287 0.75 12.50 -1.02
N VAL A 288 1.25 13.26 -0.06
CA VAL A 288 2.13 14.43 -0.27
C VAL A 288 3.40 14.13 -1.08
N ASN A 289 3.86 12.86 -1.09
CA ASN A 289 5.04 12.37 -1.80
C ASN A 289 4.74 11.73 -3.17
N VAL A 290 3.53 11.83 -3.66
CA VAL A 290 3.15 11.44 -5.02
C VAL A 290 3.46 12.58 -6.00
N THR A 291 3.80 12.21 -7.23
CA THR A 291 4.19 13.09 -8.33
C THR A 291 3.16 14.19 -8.65
N SER A 292 3.65 15.37 -8.98
CA SER A 292 2.84 16.49 -9.52
C SER A 292 2.25 16.21 -10.90
N MET A 293 2.68 15.14 -11.59
CA MET A 293 2.05 14.70 -12.84
C MET A 293 0.57 14.35 -12.65
N VAL A 294 0.19 13.86 -11.43
CA VAL A 294 -1.21 13.62 -11.08
C VAL A 294 -2.02 14.91 -11.12
N ASP A 295 -1.51 15.98 -10.51
CA ASP A 295 -2.18 17.28 -10.47
C ASP A 295 -2.38 17.82 -11.88
N ARG A 296 -1.33 17.81 -12.72
CA ARG A 296 -1.38 18.26 -14.11
C ARG A 296 -2.36 17.46 -14.98
N LEU A 297 -2.41 16.15 -14.77
CA LEU A 297 -3.35 15.27 -15.47
C LEU A 297 -4.79 15.55 -15.04
N CYS A 298 -5.01 15.73 -13.75
CA CYS A 298 -6.32 16.09 -13.21
C CYS A 298 -6.77 17.50 -13.70
N ASP A 299 -5.89 18.48 -13.72
CA ASP A 299 -6.15 19.82 -14.26
C ASP A 299 -6.61 19.74 -15.72
N HIS A 300 -5.92 18.93 -16.54
CA HIS A 300 -6.30 18.75 -17.95
C HIS A 300 -7.74 18.22 -18.11
N TYR A 301 -8.17 17.33 -17.21
CA TYR A 301 -9.52 16.74 -17.25
C TYR A 301 -10.55 17.45 -16.36
N GLY A 302 -10.19 18.55 -15.69
CA GLY A 302 -11.07 19.31 -14.81
C GLY A 302 -11.47 18.52 -13.55
N VAL A 303 -10.53 17.75 -12.97
CA VAL A 303 -10.73 16.90 -11.79
C VAL A 303 -10.00 17.49 -10.59
N GLU A 304 -10.67 17.57 -9.45
CA GLU A 304 -10.10 18.07 -8.20
C GLU A 304 -9.08 17.07 -7.61
N VAL A 305 -7.93 17.57 -7.16
CA VAL A 305 -6.94 16.78 -6.41
C VAL A 305 -6.97 17.15 -4.94
N ILE A 306 -7.04 16.13 -4.08
CA ILE A 306 -6.92 16.28 -2.62
C ILE A 306 -5.60 15.67 -2.18
N GLU A 307 -4.69 16.51 -1.69
CA GLU A 307 -3.44 16.05 -1.09
C GLU A 307 -3.64 15.66 0.38
N THR A 308 -3.11 14.50 0.79
CA THR A 308 -3.14 14.00 2.17
C THR A 308 -1.72 13.76 2.71
N GLY A 309 -1.59 13.56 4.02
CA GLY A 309 -0.38 12.97 4.60
C GLY A 309 -0.17 11.53 4.10
N VAL A 310 1.04 10.99 4.28
CA VAL A 310 1.38 9.61 3.94
C VAL A 310 0.63 8.63 4.84
N GLY A 311 0.10 7.57 4.24
CA GLY A 311 -0.68 6.53 4.91
C GLY A 311 -2.15 6.52 4.45
N PHE A 312 -2.60 5.40 3.92
CA PHE A 312 -3.96 5.25 3.37
C PHE A 312 -5.05 5.52 4.42
N LYS A 313 -4.73 5.38 5.72
CA LYS A 313 -5.58 5.80 6.86
C LYS A 313 -6.03 7.26 6.79
N ASN A 314 -5.26 8.14 6.11
CA ASN A 314 -5.61 9.55 5.93
C ASN A 314 -6.62 9.76 4.78
N MET A 315 -6.78 8.78 3.90
CA MET A 315 -7.70 8.79 2.75
C MET A 315 -8.99 8.01 3.07
N ALA A 316 -8.86 6.92 3.80
CA ALA A 316 -9.94 5.98 4.09
C ALA A 316 -11.23 6.61 4.64
N PRO A 317 -11.20 7.58 5.58
CA PRO A 317 -12.44 8.19 6.09
C PRO A 317 -13.29 8.81 4.99
N ALA A 318 -12.69 9.56 4.07
CA ALA A 318 -13.40 10.19 2.97
C ALA A 318 -13.94 9.17 1.95
N LEU A 319 -13.17 8.08 1.71
CA LEU A 319 -13.60 6.99 0.84
C LEU A 319 -14.78 6.19 1.45
N VAL A 320 -14.85 6.09 2.78
CA VAL A 320 -15.99 5.46 3.47
C VAL A 320 -17.21 6.36 3.45
N GLU A 321 -17.04 7.67 3.70
CA GLU A 321 -18.14 8.63 3.74
C GLU A 321 -18.79 8.86 2.38
N SER A 322 -17.95 9.01 1.33
CA SER A 322 -18.40 9.37 -0.01
C SER A 322 -17.70 8.55 -1.10
N PRO A 323 -17.89 7.23 -1.15
CA PRO A 323 -17.11 6.33 -2.01
C PRO A 323 -17.24 6.61 -3.52
N GLN A 324 -18.34 7.27 -3.96
CA GLN A 324 -18.57 7.58 -5.37
C GLN A 324 -17.94 8.91 -5.82
N ASP A 325 -17.55 9.77 -4.88
CA ASP A 325 -16.95 11.06 -5.20
C ASP A 325 -15.49 10.94 -5.68
N TYR A 326 -14.82 9.87 -5.28
CA TYR A 326 -13.40 9.67 -5.54
C TYR A 326 -13.16 8.70 -6.71
N VAL A 327 -12.45 9.14 -7.73
CA VAL A 327 -12.03 8.33 -8.88
C VAL A 327 -10.96 7.35 -8.44
N LEU A 328 -9.97 7.87 -7.69
CA LEU A 328 -8.75 7.18 -7.33
C LEU A 328 -8.18 7.76 -6.03
N ALA A 329 -7.65 6.90 -5.19
CA ALA A 329 -6.81 7.25 -4.06
C ALA A 329 -5.48 6.51 -4.18
N VAL A 330 -4.33 7.22 -4.08
CA VAL A 330 -3.02 6.62 -4.34
C VAL A 330 -1.94 7.06 -3.36
N GLU A 331 -1.02 6.14 -3.12
CA GLU A 331 0.21 6.36 -2.36
C GLU A 331 1.46 6.02 -3.19
N GLU A 332 2.56 6.68 -2.88
CA GLU A 332 3.89 6.41 -3.47
C GLU A 332 4.36 4.96 -3.24
N SER A 333 3.79 4.27 -2.28
CA SER A 333 4.10 2.87 -2.00
C SER A 333 3.51 1.85 -3.01
N GLY A 334 2.72 2.29 -3.97
CA GLY A 334 2.05 1.41 -4.95
C GLY A 334 0.65 0.96 -4.53
N GLY A 335 0.05 1.62 -3.56
CA GLY A 335 -1.32 1.35 -3.13
C GLY A 335 -2.34 2.14 -3.93
N PHE A 336 -3.37 1.47 -4.44
CA PHE A 336 -4.45 2.03 -5.27
C PHE A 336 -5.81 1.67 -4.67
N GLY A 337 -6.57 2.68 -4.26
CA GLY A 337 -8.00 2.58 -3.95
C GLY A 337 -8.82 3.12 -5.11
N ILE A 338 -9.59 2.25 -5.77
CA ILE A 338 -10.30 2.55 -7.01
C ILE A 338 -11.80 2.63 -6.73
N ARG A 339 -12.48 3.65 -7.29
CA ARG A 339 -13.94 3.86 -7.17
C ARG A 339 -14.74 2.57 -7.31
N GLY A 340 -15.70 2.41 -6.43
CA GLY A 340 -16.65 1.30 -6.51
C GLY A 340 -16.16 -0.03 -5.94
N HIS A 341 -14.92 -0.06 -5.42
CA HIS A 341 -14.35 -1.22 -4.73
C HIS A 341 -14.30 -0.99 -3.22
N LEU A 342 -13.19 -1.30 -2.59
CA LEU A 342 -12.96 -1.12 -1.16
C LEU A 342 -12.42 0.29 -0.87
N PRO A 343 -12.70 0.86 0.31
CA PRO A 343 -12.06 2.09 0.77
C PRO A 343 -10.64 1.82 1.32
N ASP A 344 -9.94 0.94 0.66
CA ASP A 344 -8.56 0.53 0.93
C ASP A 344 -7.88 0.14 -0.39
N ARG A 345 -6.59 -0.20 -0.34
CA ARG A 345 -5.77 -0.55 -1.49
C ARG A 345 -6.03 -1.97 -1.94
N ASP A 346 -5.94 -2.17 -3.27
CA ASP A 346 -6.03 -3.48 -3.90
C ASP A 346 -5.10 -3.57 -5.11
N GLY A 347 -3.97 -4.29 -4.95
CA GLY A 347 -2.98 -4.47 -6.00
C GLY A 347 -3.51 -5.30 -7.17
N SER A 348 -4.39 -6.26 -6.89
CA SER A 348 -4.98 -7.13 -7.93
C SER A 348 -5.92 -6.35 -8.84
N LEU A 349 -6.79 -5.50 -8.27
CA LEU A 349 -7.64 -4.63 -9.08
C LEU A 349 -6.83 -3.63 -9.89
N ALA A 350 -5.82 -3.02 -9.27
CA ALA A 350 -4.95 -2.06 -9.97
C ALA A 350 -4.25 -2.70 -11.18
N ALA A 351 -3.80 -3.96 -11.06
CA ALA A 351 -3.22 -4.70 -12.17
C ALA A 351 -4.22 -4.98 -13.31
N LEU A 352 -5.44 -5.37 -12.98
CA LEU A 352 -6.50 -5.55 -13.98
C LEU A 352 -6.83 -4.25 -14.71
N VAL A 353 -6.88 -3.13 -13.98
CA VAL A 353 -7.11 -1.80 -14.57
C VAL A 353 -5.91 -1.37 -15.46
N ALA A 354 -4.68 -1.75 -15.12
CA ALA A 354 -3.53 -1.51 -15.98
C ALA A 354 -3.59 -2.35 -17.28
N CYS A 355 -4.03 -3.61 -17.20
CA CYS A 355 -4.27 -4.44 -18.39
C CYS A 355 -5.42 -3.88 -19.25
N GLU A 356 -6.51 -3.42 -18.66
CA GLU A 356 -7.60 -2.75 -19.35
C GLU A 356 -7.13 -1.47 -20.05
N ALA A 357 -6.30 -0.67 -19.38
CA ALA A 357 -5.70 0.53 -19.95
C ALA A 357 -4.94 0.22 -21.24
N LEU A 358 -4.10 -0.83 -21.20
CA LEU A 358 -3.33 -1.25 -22.35
C LEU A 358 -4.23 -1.77 -23.48
N ALA A 359 -5.28 -2.51 -23.14
CA ALA A 359 -6.25 -3.03 -24.09
C ALA A 359 -7.00 -1.92 -24.85
N HIS A 360 -7.41 -0.86 -24.14
CA HIS A 360 -8.11 0.28 -24.75
C HIS A 360 -7.19 1.17 -25.59
N GLU A 361 -5.94 1.35 -25.17
CA GLU A 361 -4.98 2.19 -25.92
C GLU A 361 -4.44 1.50 -27.18
N GLY A 362 -4.30 0.18 -27.17
CA GLY A 362 -3.74 -0.58 -28.30
C GLY A 362 -2.29 -0.18 -28.61
N LYS A 363 -1.58 0.37 -27.65
CA LYS A 363 -0.21 0.89 -27.71
C LYS A 363 0.65 0.22 -26.63
N ARG A 364 1.96 0.29 -26.78
CA ARG A 364 2.89 -0.12 -25.73
C ARG A 364 2.80 0.84 -24.52
N VAL A 365 3.11 0.34 -23.31
CA VAL A 365 3.08 1.15 -22.07
C VAL A 365 3.91 2.43 -22.21
N CYS A 366 5.12 2.35 -22.81
CA CYS A 366 5.99 3.51 -23.01
C CYS A 366 5.35 4.55 -23.95
N GLU A 367 4.66 4.13 -25.01
CA GLU A 367 3.98 5.03 -25.95
C GLU A 367 2.79 5.74 -25.29
N VAL A 368 2.04 5.05 -24.44
CA VAL A 368 0.97 5.66 -23.65
C VAL A 368 1.54 6.69 -22.65
N LEU A 369 2.66 6.37 -22.00
CA LEU A 369 3.36 7.32 -21.13
C LEU A 369 3.85 8.56 -21.89
N ASP A 370 4.36 8.42 -23.11
CA ASP A 370 4.78 9.54 -23.96
C ASP A 370 3.60 10.43 -24.36
N ASP A 371 2.42 9.83 -24.65
CA ASP A 371 1.19 10.59 -24.86
C ASP A 371 0.80 11.38 -23.61
N ILE A 372 0.88 10.75 -22.43
CA ILE A 372 0.60 11.44 -21.16
C ILE A 372 1.56 12.61 -20.94
N TYR A 373 2.88 12.40 -21.13
CA TYR A 373 3.87 13.47 -20.96
C TYR A 373 3.63 14.64 -21.91
N SER A 374 3.27 14.34 -23.17
CA SER A 374 2.90 15.36 -24.15
C SER A 374 1.68 16.17 -23.69
N LEU A 375 0.71 15.52 -23.07
CA LEU A 375 -0.54 16.12 -22.60
C LEU A 375 -0.32 17.06 -21.40
N ILE A 376 0.57 16.66 -20.46
CA ILE A 376 0.78 17.36 -19.18
C ILE A 376 1.99 18.32 -19.19
N GLY A 377 2.63 18.52 -20.34
CA GLY A 377 3.77 19.44 -20.48
C GLY A 377 5.10 18.89 -20.01
N GLY A 378 5.30 17.57 -20.10
CA GLY A 378 6.58 16.89 -19.90
C GLY A 378 6.60 15.92 -18.74
N ARG A 379 7.58 14.99 -18.81
CA ARG A 379 7.88 14.01 -17.76
C ARG A 379 8.40 14.72 -16.51
N ARG A 380 8.14 14.10 -15.34
CA ARG A 380 8.82 14.37 -14.07
C ARG A 380 9.64 13.16 -13.67
N TYR A 381 10.78 13.43 -13.06
CA TYR A 381 11.68 12.42 -12.50
C TYR A 381 11.56 12.47 -10.99
N PHE A 382 11.63 11.32 -10.36
CA PHE A 382 11.43 11.15 -8.93
C PHE A 382 12.47 10.18 -8.38
N ASP A 383 12.98 10.48 -7.18
CA ASP A 383 13.77 9.51 -6.42
C ASP A 383 13.67 9.82 -4.91
N ARG A 384 14.17 8.90 -4.09
CA ARG A 384 14.15 8.96 -2.64
C ARG A 384 15.51 8.56 -2.06
N MET A 385 15.93 9.27 -1.02
CA MET A 385 17.09 8.94 -0.20
C MET A 385 16.65 8.73 1.25
N ASP A 386 17.08 7.64 1.87
CA ASP A 386 16.85 7.35 3.29
C ASP A 386 18.12 7.68 4.09
N LEU A 387 18.09 8.75 4.88
CA LEU A 387 19.19 9.21 5.73
C LEU A 387 19.03 8.61 7.13
N ARG A 388 19.91 7.70 7.50
CA ARG A 388 19.97 7.16 8.86
C ARG A 388 20.54 8.19 9.82
N ILE A 389 19.88 8.40 10.94
CA ILE A 389 20.25 9.33 12.01
C ILE A 389 20.13 8.62 13.36
N THR A 390 20.69 9.18 14.41
CA THR A 390 20.50 8.65 15.76
C THR A 390 19.09 9.00 16.29
N PRO A 391 18.57 8.27 17.29
CA PRO A 391 17.31 8.64 17.93
C PRO A 391 17.30 10.07 18.48
N ALA A 392 18.40 10.52 19.09
CA ALA A 392 18.51 11.89 19.61
C ALA A 392 18.47 12.95 18.48
N GLN A 393 19.13 12.67 17.36
CA GLN A 393 19.07 13.54 16.18
C GLN A 393 17.65 13.57 15.58
N ARG A 394 16.96 12.44 15.56
CA ARG A 394 15.58 12.37 15.10
C ARG A 394 14.67 13.27 15.93
N ASP A 395 14.79 13.20 17.25
CA ASP A 395 13.97 14.01 18.16
C ASP A 395 14.28 15.51 18.01
N ALA A 396 15.57 15.87 17.92
CA ALA A 396 16.00 17.25 17.66
C ALA A 396 15.51 17.78 16.29
N LEU A 397 15.50 16.94 15.25
CA LEU A 397 14.97 17.34 13.96
C LEU A 397 13.46 17.45 13.96
N ALA A 398 12.76 16.60 14.72
CA ALA A 398 11.30 16.66 14.84
C ALA A 398 10.79 18.01 15.36
N GLU A 399 11.56 18.66 16.26
CA GLU A 399 11.25 19.98 16.79
C GLU A 399 11.50 21.12 15.79
N ARG A 400 12.37 20.91 14.78
CA ARG A 400 12.87 21.96 13.88
C ARG A 400 12.38 21.83 12.44
N ILE A 401 12.00 20.64 11.99
CA ILE A 401 11.66 20.36 10.60
C ILE A 401 10.48 21.23 10.10
N GLY A 402 9.55 21.55 11.02
CA GLY A 402 8.41 22.40 10.73
C GLY A 402 8.76 23.88 10.50
N ASP A 403 9.93 24.33 10.96
CA ASP A 403 10.36 25.74 10.89
C ASP A 403 11.37 25.98 9.75
N LEU A 404 11.70 24.95 8.97
CA LEU A 404 12.63 25.07 7.85
C LEU A 404 12.05 25.93 6.74
N GLU A 405 12.76 26.98 6.33
CA GLU A 405 12.40 27.93 5.26
C GLU A 405 13.61 28.24 4.37
N PRO A 406 14.15 27.28 3.62
CA PRO A 406 15.21 27.56 2.69
C PRO A 406 14.72 28.50 1.57
N HIS A 407 15.48 29.57 1.29
CA HIS A 407 15.13 30.50 0.22
C HIS A 407 15.30 29.91 -1.19
N ALA A 408 16.22 28.93 -1.32
CA ALA A 408 16.47 28.23 -2.58
C ALA A 408 16.93 26.78 -2.32
N LEU A 409 16.67 25.89 -3.28
CA LEU A 409 17.16 24.51 -3.30
C LEU A 409 17.72 24.19 -4.68
N ALA A 410 18.91 23.61 -4.73
CA ALA A 410 19.64 23.30 -5.97
C ALA A 410 19.63 24.47 -6.97
N GLY A 411 19.89 25.71 -6.48
CA GLY A 411 20.00 26.92 -7.29
C GLY A 411 18.66 27.53 -7.75
N GLN A 412 17.50 26.97 -7.38
CA GLN A 412 16.20 27.50 -7.73
C GLN A 412 15.44 28.02 -6.48
N PRO A 413 14.70 29.14 -6.58
CA PRO A 413 13.97 29.70 -5.45
C PRO A 413 12.84 28.76 -4.98
N VAL A 414 12.68 28.67 -3.66
CA VAL A 414 11.51 28.04 -3.03
C VAL A 414 10.38 29.09 -3.00
N VAL A 415 9.22 28.72 -3.52
CA VAL A 415 8.06 29.61 -3.61
C VAL A 415 6.96 29.27 -2.62
N GLU A 416 6.94 28.05 -2.11
CA GLU A 416 5.94 27.58 -1.14
C GLU A 416 6.53 26.49 -0.24
N VAL A 417 6.09 26.46 1.01
CA VAL A 417 6.39 25.37 1.95
C VAL A 417 5.11 24.75 2.46
N ASN A 418 4.92 23.47 2.16
CA ASN A 418 3.78 22.69 2.62
C ASN A 418 4.20 21.81 3.82
N ARG A 419 3.51 21.96 4.96
CA ARG A 419 3.83 21.30 6.23
C ARG A 419 2.83 20.19 6.62
N ARG A 420 2.15 19.59 5.66
CA ARG A 420 1.11 18.59 5.88
C ARG A 420 1.63 17.30 6.55
N ASP A 421 2.82 16.83 6.11
CA ASP A 421 3.48 15.64 6.67
C ASP A 421 5.00 15.76 6.45
N GLY A 422 5.67 16.44 7.37
CA GLY A 422 7.05 16.90 7.23
C GLY A 422 7.15 18.30 6.65
N ALA A 423 8.19 18.57 5.85
CA ALA A 423 8.39 19.84 5.16
C ALA A 423 8.62 19.60 3.66
N LYS A 424 7.64 19.98 2.84
CA LYS A 424 7.72 19.93 1.37
C LYS A 424 7.94 21.34 0.83
N PHE A 425 9.06 21.52 0.14
CA PHE A 425 9.48 22.77 -0.45
C PHE A 425 9.21 22.73 -1.95
N LEU A 426 8.35 23.62 -2.44
CA LEU A 426 8.01 23.74 -3.85
C LEU A 426 8.86 24.82 -4.52
N ARG A 427 9.43 24.51 -5.68
CA ARG A 427 10.15 25.48 -6.53
C ARG A 427 9.20 26.10 -7.56
N GLY A 428 9.59 27.26 -8.11
CA GLY A 428 8.77 28.00 -9.08
C GLY A 428 8.47 27.24 -10.38
N ASP A 429 9.25 26.24 -10.73
CA ASP A 429 9.05 25.34 -11.88
C ASP A 429 8.08 24.17 -11.61
N GLY A 430 7.55 24.10 -10.37
CA GLY A 430 6.63 23.08 -9.92
C GLY A 430 7.31 21.78 -9.48
N THR A 431 8.64 21.76 -9.39
CA THR A 431 9.41 20.64 -8.78
C THR A 431 9.50 20.82 -7.28
N TRP A 432 9.86 19.76 -6.55
CA TRP A 432 9.79 19.82 -5.09
C TRP A 432 10.78 18.88 -4.39
N LEU A 433 11.09 19.24 -3.14
CA LEU A 433 11.81 18.42 -2.16
C LEU A 433 10.92 18.23 -0.93
N LEU A 434 10.83 17.00 -0.41
CA LEU A 434 10.12 16.69 0.85
C LEU A 434 11.07 16.04 1.84
N LEU A 435 11.17 16.60 3.04
CA LEU A 435 11.80 16.00 4.21
C LEU A 435 10.73 15.42 5.14
N ARG A 436 10.82 14.14 5.42
CA ARG A 436 9.85 13.45 6.28
C ARG A 436 10.54 12.51 7.26
N LEU A 437 10.21 12.63 8.53
CA LEU A 437 10.68 11.70 9.56
C LEU A 437 9.94 10.36 9.45
N SER A 438 10.67 9.25 9.58
CA SER A 438 10.03 7.95 9.73
C SER A 438 9.33 7.86 11.09
N GLY A 439 8.09 7.32 11.09
CA GLY A 439 7.33 7.09 12.33
C GLY A 439 7.89 5.96 13.19
N THR A 440 8.60 5.02 12.59
CA THR A 440 9.01 3.75 13.23
C THR A 440 10.53 3.59 13.37
N GLU A 441 11.32 4.25 12.53
CA GLU A 441 12.77 4.09 12.46
C GLU A 441 13.50 5.42 12.64
N PRO A 442 14.74 5.44 13.17
CA PRO A 442 15.55 6.64 13.27
C PRO A 442 16.15 7.02 11.92
N LEU A 443 15.30 7.47 10.99
CA LEU A 443 15.72 7.94 9.69
C LEU A 443 14.86 9.10 9.18
N VAL A 444 15.43 9.90 8.29
CA VAL A 444 14.74 10.92 7.49
C VAL A 444 14.63 10.41 6.07
N ARG A 445 13.43 10.43 5.52
CA ARG A 445 13.19 10.20 4.10
C ARG A 445 13.22 11.53 3.37
N VAL A 446 14.11 11.63 2.43
CA VAL A 446 14.24 12.76 1.52
C VAL A 446 13.67 12.32 0.17
N TYR A 447 12.59 12.94 -0.26
CA TYR A 447 11.96 12.68 -1.56
C TYR A 447 12.17 13.88 -2.45
N ALA A 448 12.43 13.67 -3.74
CA ALA A 448 12.58 14.74 -4.69
C ALA A 448 11.86 14.44 -6.02
N GLU A 449 11.26 15.46 -6.58
CA GLU A 449 10.75 15.47 -7.95
C GLU A 449 11.39 16.61 -8.72
N GLY A 450 11.94 16.29 -9.89
CA GLY A 450 12.69 17.22 -10.74
C GLY A 450 12.35 17.10 -12.22
N LEU A 451 12.96 17.98 -13.03
CA LEU A 451 12.80 18.00 -14.49
C LEU A 451 13.70 16.98 -15.20
N SER A 452 14.76 16.55 -14.55
CA SER A 452 15.69 15.51 -15.04
C SER A 452 16.23 14.69 -13.88
N ALA A 453 16.93 13.60 -14.18
CA ALA A 453 17.60 12.78 -13.16
C ALA A 453 18.68 13.56 -12.41
N GLU A 454 19.41 14.45 -13.11
CA GLU A 454 20.43 15.31 -12.52
C GLU A 454 19.80 16.34 -11.56
N ASP A 455 18.64 16.90 -11.92
CA ASP A 455 17.90 17.84 -11.07
C ASP A 455 17.44 17.15 -9.78
N VAL A 456 16.90 15.93 -9.90
CA VAL A 456 16.53 15.10 -8.73
C VAL A 456 17.73 14.82 -7.84
N ALA A 457 18.87 14.42 -8.40
CA ALA A 457 20.09 14.18 -7.63
C ALA A 457 20.57 15.44 -6.88
N GLY A 458 20.52 16.60 -7.54
CA GLY A 458 20.81 17.89 -6.92
C GLY A 458 19.87 18.26 -5.77
N LEU A 459 18.58 17.97 -5.93
CA LEU A 459 17.57 18.20 -4.88
C LEU A 459 17.76 17.25 -3.69
N LEU A 460 18.06 15.98 -3.93
CA LEU A 460 18.31 15.01 -2.85
C LEU A 460 19.56 15.41 -2.04
N GLU A 461 20.61 15.87 -2.71
CA GLU A 461 21.82 16.36 -2.03
C GLU A 461 21.55 17.63 -1.23
N ALA A 462 20.83 18.59 -1.78
CA ALA A 462 20.39 19.80 -1.06
C ALA A 462 19.54 19.43 0.18
N GLY A 463 18.69 18.42 0.07
CA GLY A 463 17.92 17.89 1.20
C GLY A 463 18.79 17.26 2.27
N ARG A 464 19.80 16.49 1.89
CA ARG A 464 20.79 15.91 2.80
C ARG A 464 21.56 17.02 3.56
N GLU A 465 22.04 18.02 2.84
CA GLU A 465 22.76 19.16 3.44
C GLU A 465 21.85 19.95 4.40
N LEU A 466 20.60 20.18 4.04
CA LEU A 466 19.64 20.88 4.89
C LEU A 466 19.39 20.11 6.21
N VAL A 467 19.24 18.79 6.15
CA VAL A 467 19.11 17.93 7.34
C VAL A 467 20.38 18.00 8.21
N MET A 468 21.57 17.85 7.61
CA MET A 468 22.83 17.84 8.35
C MET A 468 23.10 19.19 9.00
N THR A 469 22.88 20.29 8.29
CA THR A 469 23.04 21.65 8.85
C THR A 469 22.07 21.90 10.00
N THR A 470 20.82 21.45 9.89
CA THR A 470 19.83 21.58 10.96
C THR A 470 20.22 20.81 12.22
N LEU A 471 20.93 19.71 12.07
CA LEU A 471 21.44 18.90 13.18
C LEU A 471 22.76 19.41 13.77
N GLY A 472 23.36 20.47 13.21
CA GLY A 472 24.61 21.06 13.69
C GLY A 472 25.85 20.32 13.23
N GLY A 473 25.79 19.67 12.08
CA GLY A 473 26.91 18.98 11.40
C GLY A 473 27.76 19.91 10.56
#